data_3e1ce25e634861bc70ed0da07ac6b996
#
_entry.id   3e1ce25e634861bc70ed0da07ac6b996
#
_cell.length_a   1.000
_cell.length_b   1.000
_cell.length_c   1.000
_cell.angle_alpha   90.00
_cell.angle_beta   90.00
_cell.angle_gamma   90.00
#
_symmetry.space_group_name_H-M   'P 1'
#
loop_
_entity.id
_entity.type
_entity.pdbx_description
1 polymer ?
#
loop_
_entity_poly.entity_id
_entity_poly.type
_entity_poly.pdbx_seq_one_letter_code
_entity_poly.pdbx_strand_id
1 'polypeptide(L)'
;MALAITDATFDEVVLKSDKPVLVDFWAAWCGPCRMVGPIVDELSNEYEGKVVVGKVDVDANQEFAAKYGVRNIPTVLIFKNGEVVGKQVGVAPKQT
;
A
#
# COMPACT_ATOMS: atom_id res chain seq x y z
N MET A 1 10.75 2.89 7.21
CA MET A 1 9.32 2.94 7.58
C MET A 1 8.48 3.33 6.37
N ALA A 2 7.32 2.71 6.21
CA ALA A 2 6.47 2.99 5.06
C ALA A 2 5.91 4.42 5.13
N LEU A 3 5.78 5.05 3.96
CA LEU A 3 5.28 6.41 3.82
C LEU A 3 3.76 6.43 4.04
N ALA A 4 3.26 7.37 4.82
CA ALA A 4 1.81 7.56 4.96
C ALA A 4 1.28 8.26 3.71
N ILE A 5 0.32 7.63 3.02
CA ILE A 5 -0.28 8.15 1.81
C ILE A 5 -1.74 8.52 2.11
N THR A 6 -2.16 9.70 1.70
CA THR A 6 -3.51 10.18 1.90
C THR A 6 -4.24 10.33 0.56
N ASP A 7 -5.55 10.57 0.60
CA ASP A 7 -6.31 10.88 -0.62
C ASP A 7 -5.72 12.09 -1.34
N ALA A 8 -5.24 13.07 -0.58
CA ALA A 8 -4.65 14.30 -1.15
C ALA A 8 -3.31 14.05 -1.83
N THR A 9 -2.54 13.05 -1.39
CA THR A 9 -1.19 12.80 -1.92
C THR A 9 -1.10 11.60 -2.85
N PHE A 10 -2.14 10.79 -2.94
CA PHE A 10 -2.12 9.54 -3.70
C PHE A 10 -1.73 9.73 -5.17
N ASP A 11 -2.34 10.71 -5.82
CA ASP A 11 -2.06 10.97 -7.23
C ASP A 11 -0.59 11.28 -7.46
N GLU A 12 -0.02 12.17 -6.66
CA GLU A 12 1.37 12.58 -6.77
C GLU A 12 2.35 11.46 -6.41
N VAL A 13 2.10 10.78 -5.30
CA VAL A 13 3.03 9.78 -4.77
C VAL A 13 2.94 8.46 -5.54
N VAL A 14 1.75 8.05 -5.93
CA VAL A 14 1.53 6.71 -6.51
C VAL A 14 1.38 6.78 -8.02
N LEU A 15 0.43 7.58 -8.51
CA LEU A 15 0.06 7.55 -9.93
C LEU A 15 1.11 8.22 -10.81
N LYS A 16 1.81 9.22 -10.31
CA LYS A 16 2.85 9.95 -11.05
C LYS A 16 4.26 9.48 -10.75
N SER A 17 4.41 8.42 -9.95
CA SER A 17 5.73 7.90 -9.60
C SER A 17 6.42 7.28 -10.81
N ASP A 18 7.70 7.55 -10.96
CA ASP A 18 8.56 6.91 -11.96
C ASP A 18 9.13 5.58 -11.46
N LYS A 19 8.88 5.25 -10.20
CA LYS A 19 9.31 3.99 -9.56
C LYS A 19 8.10 3.13 -9.29
N PRO A 20 8.27 1.81 -9.17
CA PRO A 20 7.18 0.95 -8.68
C PRO A 20 6.75 1.40 -7.28
N VAL A 21 5.46 1.28 -7.00
CA VAL A 21 4.89 1.69 -5.71
C VAL A 21 4.10 0.53 -5.12
N LEU A 22 4.42 0.17 -3.89
CA LEU A 22 3.66 -0.80 -3.11
C LEU A 22 2.77 -0.03 -2.13
N VAL A 23 1.47 -0.27 -2.17
CA VAL A 23 0.50 0.42 -1.31
C VAL A 23 -0.23 -0.59 -0.44
N ASP A 24 -0.12 -0.45 0.88
CA ASP A 24 -0.81 -1.26 1.87
C ASP A 24 -2.05 -0.51 2.35
N PHE A 25 -3.23 -1.04 2.02
CA PHE A 25 -4.49 -0.51 2.52
C PHE A 25 -4.82 -1.21 3.84
N TRP A 26 -4.94 -0.42 4.92
CA TRP A 26 -5.06 -0.93 6.28
C TRP A 26 -6.00 -0.09 7.13
N ALA A 27 -6.33 -0.58 8.32
CA ALA A 27 -7.07 0.17 9.33
C ALA A 27 -6.59 -0.23 10.73
N ALA A 28 -6.72 0.69 11.68
CA ALA A 28 -6.27 0.48 13.05
C ALA A 28 -7.01 -0.67 13.76
N TRP A 29 -8.29 -0.88 13.42
CA TRP A 29 -9.12 -1.95 14.00
C TRP A 29 -8.87 -3.32 13.38
N CYS A 30 -8.08 -3.39 12.34
CA CYS A 30 -7.86 -4.61 11.56
C CYS A 30 -6.73 -5.44 12.18
N GLY A 31 -7.08 -6.58 12.79
CA GLY A 31 -6.10 -7.49 13.38
C GLY A 31 -5.06 -8.00 12.39
N PRO A 32 -5.48 -8.58 11.25
CA PRO A 32 -4.54 -9.06 10.23
C PRO A 32 -3.63 -7.97 9.68
N CYS A 33 -4.08 -6.72 9.63
CA CYS A 33 -3.25 -5.59 9.17
C CYS A 33 -2.02 -5.40 10.06
N ARG A 34 -2.14 -5.73 11.34
CA ARG A 34 -1.03 -5.61 12.30
C ARG A 34 0.07 -6.63 12.03
N MET A 35 -0.24 -7.70 11.32
CA MET A 35 0.75 -8.69 10.91
C MET A 35 1.47 -8.25 9.63
N VAL A 36 0.76 -7.58 8.73
CA VAL A 36 1.30 -7.11 7.46
C VAL A 36 2.13 -5.84 7.64
N GLY A 37 1.71 -4.95 8.54
CA GLY A 37 2.38 -3.66 8.77
C GLY A 37 3.88 -3.76 8.96
N PRO A 38 4.38 -4.60 9.89
CA PRO A 38 5.83 -4.74 10.07
C PRO A 38 6.55 -5.27 8.83
N ILE A 39 5.91 -6.15 8.05
CA ILE A 39 6.47 -6.66 6.80
C ILE A 39 6.61 -5.54 5.78
N VAL A 40 5.58 -4.69 5.67
CA VAL A 40 5.58 -3.54 4.77
C VAL A 40 6.67 -2.55 5.16
N ASP A 41 6.82 -2.27 6.46
CA ASP A 41 7.87 -1.38 6.95
C ASP A 41 9.27 -1.96 6.64
N GLU A 42 9.44 -3.26 6.79
CA GLU A 42 10.69 -3.92 6.47
C GLU A 42 11.01 -3.82 4.97
N LEU A 43 10.00 -4.03 4.11
CA LEU A 43 10.17 -3.88 2.67
C LEU A 43 10.52 -2.43 2.31
N SER A 44 9.94 -1.46 3.00
CA SER A 44 10.26 -0.04 2.80
C SER A 44 11.75 0.21 3.01
N ASN A 45 12.31 -0.37 4.06
CA ASN A 45 13.74 -0.21 4.36
C ASN A 45 14.63 -0.94 3.35
N GLU A 46 14.25 -2.17 2.96
CA GLU A 46 15.03 -2.98 2.03
C GLU A 46 15.10 -2.39 0.62
N TYR A 47 14.02 -1.78 0.17
CA TYR A 47 13.91 -1.27 -1.20
C TYR A 47 13.96 0.25 -1.28
N GLU A 48 14.45 0.89 -0.23
CA GLU A 48 14.59 2.35 -0.21
C GLU A 48 15.35 2.84 -1.44
N GLY A 49 14.78 3.82 -2.13
CA GLY A 49 15.36 4.37 -3.35
C GLY A 49 15.01 3.62 -4.63
N LYS A 50 14.50 2.39 -4.52
CA LYS A 50 14.15 1.54 -5.68
C LYS A 50 12.65 1.37 -5.85
N VAL A 51 11.93 1.24 -4.76
CA VAL A 51 10.48 1.06 -4.73
C VAL A 51 9.93 2.01 -3.68
N VAL A 52 8.86 2.71 -4.02
CA VAL A 52 8.15 3.53 -3.03
C VAL A 52 7.20 2.60 -2.28
N VAL A 53 7.30 2.57 -0.96
CA VAL A 53 6.44 1.71 -0.12
C VAL A 53 5.63 2.62 0.79
N GLY A 54 4.30 2.53 0.69
CA GLY A 54 3.40 3.38 1.45
C GLY A 54 2.21 2.65 2.02
N LYS A 55 1.51 3.33 2.92
CA LYS A 55 0.31 2.83 3.59
C LYS A 55 -0.83 3.82 3.46
N VAL A 56 -2.03 3.32 3.22
CA VAL A 56 -3.26 4.12 3.21
C VAL A 56 -4.18 3.63 4.31
N ASP A 57 -4.48 4.50 5.27
CA ASP A 57 -5.48 4.25 6.30
C ASP A 57 -6.87 4.45 5.68
N VAL A 58 -7.61 3.36 5.49
CA VAL A 58 -8.89 3.41 4.76
C VAL A 58 -10.00 4.10 5.55
N ASP A 59 -9.87 4.24 6.86
CA ASP A 59 -10.86 4.97 7.65
C ASP A 59 -10.78 6.48 7.40
N ALA A 60 -9.56 6.99 7.22
CA ALA A 60 -9.33 8.40 6.96
C ALA A 60 -9.28 8.74 5.47
N ASN A 61 -9.00 7.76 4.61
CA ASN A 61 -8.74 7.97 3.18
C ASN A 61 -9.47 6.90 2.36
N GLN A 62 -10.68 7.21 1.91
CA GLN A 62 -11.56 6.23 1.29
C GLN A 62 -11.57 6.28 -0.24
N GLU A 63 -11.10 7.35 -0.83
CA GLU A 63 -11.24 7.62 -2.26
C GLU A 63 -10.63 6.51 -3.13
N PHE A 64 -9.36 6.20 -2.92
CA PHE A 64 -8.66 5.26 -3.80
C PHE A 64 -8.91 3.81 -3.43
N ALA A 65 -9.25 3.52 -2.18
CA ALA A 65 -9.72 2.20 -1.80
C ALA A 65 -11.00 1.88 -2.58
N ALA A 66 -11.94 2.82 -2.64
CA ALA A 66 -13.17 2.65 -3.41
C ALA A 66 -12.88 2.54 -4.91
N LYS A 67 -12.02 3.40 -5.43
CA LYS A 67 -11.67 3.41 -6.86
C LYS A 67 -11.10 2.08 -7.34
N TYR A 68 -10.24 1.46 -6.54
CA TYR A 68 -9.59 0.21 -6.90
C TYR A 68 -10.29 -1.02 -6.36
N GLY A 69 -11.50 -0.85 -5.81
CA GLY A 69 -12.32 -1.97 -5.35
C GLY A 69 -11.75 -2.72 -4.17
N VAL A 70 -11.03 -2.03 -3.30
CA VAL A 70 -10.49 -2.62 -2.08
C VAL A 70 -11.62 -2.81 -1.08
N ARG A 71 -12.05 -4.05 -0.87
CA ARG A 71 -13.18 -4.40 0.00
C ARG A 71 -12.74 -5.11 1.27
N ASN A 72 -11.60 -5.77 1.21
CA ASN A 72 -11.04 -6.49 2.33
C ASN A 72 -9.68 -5.92 2.64
N ILE A 73 -9.34 -5.83 3.91
CA ILE A 73 -8.03 -5.38 4.36
C ILE A 73 -7.39 -6.45 5.25
N PRO A 74 -6.06 -6.58 5.23
CA PRO A 74 -5.14 -5.79 4.42
C PRO A 74 -5.20 -6.16 2.93
N THR A 75 -5.05 -5.17 2.08
CA THR A 75 -4.85 -5.38 0.64
C THR A 75 -3.62 -4.61 0.23
N VAL A 76 -2.71 -5.28 -0.46
CA VAL A 76 -1.51 -4.66 -1.00
C VAL A 76 -1.64 -4.59 -2.50
N LEU A 77 -1.53 -3.38 -3.06
CA LEU A 77 -1.50 -3.17 -4.51
C LEU A 77 -0.10 -2.75 -4.92
N ILE A 78 0.34 -3.26 -6.06
CA ILE A 78 1.60 -2.85 -6.68
C ILE A 78 1.26 -2.03 -7.90
N PHE A 79 1.80 -0.82 -7.97
CA PHE A 79 1.61 0.09 -9.10
C PHE A 79 2.91 0.23 -9.88
N LYS A 80 2.78 0.36 -11.19
CA LYS A 80 3.90 0.70 -12.06
C LYS A 80 3.36 1.60 -13.18
N ASN A 81 3.95 2.77 -13.32
CA ASN A 81 3.51 3.75 -14.31
C ASN A 81 2.02 4.11 -14.19
N GLY A 82 1.55 4.22 -12.96
CA GLY A 82 0.16 4.59 -12.67
C GLY A 82 -0.87 3.47 -12.80
N GLU A 83 -0.42 2.24 -13.07
CA GLU A 83 -1.32 1.10 -13.26
C GLU A 83 -1.06 0.00 -12.24
N VAL A 84 -2.13 -0.67 -11.81
CA VAL A 84 -2.01 -1.82 -10.91
C VAL A 84 -1.44 -3.01 -11.67
N VAL A 85 -0.29 -3.50 -11.23
CA VAL A 85 0.37 -4.67 -11.84
C VAL A 85 0.43 -5.87 -10.89
N GLY A 86 0.01 -5.70 -9.63
CA GLY A 86 -0.03 -6.80 -8.67
C GLY A 86 -1.01 -6.52 -7.56
N LYS A 87 -1.56 -7.59 -6.95
CA LYS A 87 -2.53 -7.50 -5.86
C LYS A 87 -2.38 -8.69 -4.93
N GLN A 88 -2.36 -8.41 -3.63
CA GLN A 88 -2.36 -9.43 -2.59
C GLN A 88 -3.41 -9.06 -1.55
N VAL A 89 -4.40 -9.93 -1.35
CA VAL A 89 -5.44 -9.74 -0.35
C VAL A 89 -5.15 -10.65 0.84
N GLY A 90 -5.20 -10.07 2.05
CA GLY A 90 -4.94 -10.81 3.28
C GLY A 90 -3.46 -10.90 3.62
N VAL A 91 -3.15 -11.69 4.64
CA VAL A 91 -1.77 -11.87 5.11
C VAL A 91 -1.04 -12.84 4.19
N ALA A 92 0.18 -12.45 3.79
CA ALA A 92 1.02 -13.30 2.94
C ALA A 92 2.47 -13.23 3.42
N PRO A 93 3.27 -14.28 3.15
CA PRO A 93 4.70 -14.22 3.44
C PRO A 93 5.39 -13.12 2.66
N LYS A 94 6.46 -12.57 3.23
CA LYS A 94 7.23 -11.49 2.62
C LYS A 94 7.73 -11.83 1.22
N GLN A 95 8.08 -13.07 0.98
CA GLN A 95 8.62 -13.53 -0.30
C GLN A 95 7.56 -13.72 -1.39
N THR A 96 6.30 -13.59 -1.04
CA THR A 96 5.18 -13.74 -1.97
C THR A 96 4.83 -12.43 -2.74
#